data_211429309bdf1d1eded08dd9a8851002
#
_entry.id   211429309bdf1d1eded08dd9a8851002
#
_cell.length_a   1.000
_cell.length_b   1.000
_cell.length_c   1.000
_cell.angle_alpha   90.00
_cell.angle_beta   90.00
_cell.angle_gamma   90.00
#
_symmetry.space_group_name_H-M   'P 1'
#
loop_
_entity.id
_entity.type
_entity.pdbx_description
1 polymer ?
#
loop_
_entity_poly.entity_id
_entity_poly.type
_entity_poly.pdbx_seq_one_letter_code
_entity_poly.pdbx_strand_id
1 'polypeptide(L)'
;MGETRLWYLICYDVRDPGRLRKTHKLLKGYGMSLQYSIFRCRLTTRQLERLRWELEKELAPEDAVMIAGLCMGCLARVVLRKPRVEWSTAEVPKFQVV
;
A
#
# COMPACT_ATOMS: atom_id res chain seq x y z
N MET A 1 -10.86 22.86 4.69
CA MET A 1 -9.96 22.47 3.62
C MET A 1 -9.52 21.02 3.78
N GLY A 2 -9.63 20.28 2.71
CA GLY A 2 -9.16 18.90 2.72
C GLY A 2 -7.66 18.82 2.61
N GLU A 3 -7.09 17.79 3.21
CA GLU A 3 -5.68 17.49 3.03
C GLU A 3 -5.47 16.81 1.69
N THR A 4 -4.31 17.04 1.08
CA THR A 4 -3.94 16.38 -0.15
C THR A 4 -3.69 14.91 0.12
N ARG A 5 -4.26 14.05 -0.72
CA ARG A 5 -4.02 12.61 -0.67
C ARG A 5 -2.98 12.25 -1.70
N LEU A 6 -2.03 11.44 -1.27
CA LEU A 6 -0.98 10.95 -2.15
C LEU A 6 -1.08 9.44 -2.27
N TRP A 7 -0.52 8.91 -3.34
CA TRP A 7 -0.47 7.47 -3.55
C TRP A 7 0.77 6.89 -2.92
N TYR A 8 0.61 5.72 -2.32
CA TYR A 8 1.69 4.98 -1.69
C TYR A 8 1.62 3.52 -2.08
N LEU A 9 2.78 2.93 -2.31
CA LEU A 9 2.92 1.48 -2.38
C LEU A 9 3.48 1.02 -1.05
N ILE A 10 2.86 0.01 -0.48
CA ILE A 10 3.30 -0.55 0.80
C ILE A 10 3.63 -2.01 0.56
N CYS A 11 4.89 -2.34 0.77
CA CYS A 11 5.39 -3.69 0.62
C CYS A 11 5.82 -4.20 1.99
N TYR A 12 5.47 -5.42 2.32
CA TYR A 12 5.82 -5.96 3.63
C TYR A 12 6.32 -7.40 3.50
N ASP A 13 7.21 -7.76 4.44
CA ASP A 13 7.75 -9.11 4.54
C ASP A 13 7.56 -9.55 5.99
N VAL A 14 6.49 -10.28 6.23
CA VAL A 14 6.11 -10.78 7.55
C VAL A 14 5.94 -12.28 7.43
N ARG A 15 6.75 -13.04 8.15
CA ARG A 15 6.77 -14.48 7.99
C ARG A 15 5.88 -15.23 8.98
N ASP A 16 5.63 -14.66 10.13
CA ASP A 16 4.72 -15.29 11.08
C ASP A 16 3.29 -15.26 10.54
N PRO A 17 2.63 -16.43 10.41
CA PRO A 17 1.28 -16.47 9.80
C PRO A 17 0.25 -15.61 10.52
N GLY A 18 0.32 -15.54 11.85
CA GLY A 18 -0.61 -14.73 12.62
C GLY A 18 -0.42 -13.24 12.37
N ARG A 19 0.85 -12.78 12.42
CA ARG A 19 1.16 -11.37 12.15
C ARG A 19 0.90 -11.01 10.70
N LEU A 20 1.16 -11.94 9.78
CA LEU A 20 0.89 -11.73 8.36
C LEU A 20 -0.60 -11.46 8.13
N ARG A 21 -1.46 -12.27 8.72
CA ARG A 21 -2.92 -12.06 8.59
C ARG A 21 -3.36 -10.72 9.17
N LYS A 22 -2.83 -10.36 10.33
CA LYS A 22 -3.17 -9.08 10.97
C LYS A 22 -2.71 -7.89 10.15
N THR A 23 -1.50 -7.96 9.61
CA THR A 23 -0.95 -6.91 8.76
C THR A 23 -1.78 -6.77 7.49
N HIS A 24 -2.14 -7.87 6.87
CA HIS A 24 -2.97 -7.86 5.67
C HIS A 24 -4.34 -7.23 5.96
N LYS A 25 -4.95 -7.63 7.05
CA LYS A 25 -6.26 -7.10 7.47
C LYS A 25 -6.19 -5.60 7.75
N LEU A 26 -5.13 -5.17 8.42
CA LEU A 26 -4.91 -3.75 8.71
C LEU A 26 -4.79 -2.95 7.42
N LEU A 27 -3.97 -3.42 6.49
CA LEU A 27 -3.75 -2.71 5.23
C LEU A 27 -5.00 -2.68 4.36
N LYS A 28 -5.85 -3.69 4.43
CA LYS A 28 -7.12 -3.69 3.71
C LYS A 28 -8.04 -2.54 4.15
N GLY A 29 -7.89 -2.08 5.37
CA GLY A 29 -8.62 -0.92 5.86
C GLY A 29 -8.13 0.41 5.30
N TYR A 30 -6.94 0.44 4.70
CA TYR A 30 -6.33 1.66 4.17
C TYR A 30 -6.21 1.69 2.66
N GLY A 31 -6.25 0.55 2.01
CA GLY A 31 -6.06 0.50 0.56
C GLY A 31 -6.43 -0.84 -0.02
N MET A 32 -5.88 -1.13 -1.19
CA MET A 32 -6.20 -2.33 -1.94
C MET A 32 -4.95 -3.13 -2.25
N SER A 33 -5.09 -4.45 -2.16
CA SER A 33 -4.01 -5.37 -2.49
C SER A 33 -3.80 -5.40 -4.00
N LEU A 34 -2.57 -5.21 -4.44
CA LEU A 34 -2.20 -5.34 -5.85
C LEU A 34 -1.64 -6.72 -6.13
N GLN A 35 -0.74 -7.16 -5.27
CA GLN A 35 -0.11 -8.45 -5.35
C GLN A 35 0.11 -8.96 -3.94
N TYR A 36 0.63 -10.17 -3.83
CA TYR A 36 0.96 -10.75 -2.55
C TYR A 36 1.96 -9.84 -1.83
N SER A 37 1.64 -9.35 -0.68
CA SER A 37 2.48 -8.47 0.12
C SER A 37 2.67 -7.06 -0.43
N ILE A 38 1.82 -6.64 -1.37
CA ILE A 38 1.88 -5.28 -1.92
C ILE A 38 0.50 -4.67 -1.92
N PHE A 39 0.38 -3.50 -1.28
CA PHE A 39 -0.84 -2.71 -1.26
C PHE A 39 -0.62 -1.36 -1.89
N ARG A 40 -1.64 -0.83 -2.53
CA ARG A 40 -1.70 0.57 -2.89
C ARG A 40 -2.66 1.29 -1.97
N CYS A 41 -2.27 2.46 -1.54
CA CYS A 41 -3.09 3.26 -0.64
C CYS A 41 -3.07 4.72 -1.09
N ARG A 42 -4.21 5.38 -1.00
CA ARG A 42 -4.30 6.82 -1.25
C ARG A 42 -4.61 7.50 0.06
N LEU A 43 -3.61 8.17 0.62
CA LEU A 43 -3.67 8.62 2.00
C LEU A 43 -3.26 10.08 2.14
N THR A 44 -3.89 10.77 3.11
CA THR A 44 -3.38 12.04 3.60
C THR A 44 -2.16 11.77 4.48
N THR A 45 -1.41 12.81 4.78
CA THR A 45 -0.25 12.69 5.69
C THR A 45 -0.68 12.13 7.05
N ARG A 46 -1.82 12.60 7.55
CA ARG A 46 -2.33 12.14 8.85
C ARG A 46 -2.68 10.67 8.81
N GLN A 47 -3.33 10.22 7.74
CA GLN A 47 -3.68 8.82 7.58
C GLN A 47 -2.44 7.94 7.48
N LEU A 48 -1.42 8.40 6.77
CA LEU A 48 -0.17 7.69 6.66
C LEU A 48 0.52 7.53 8.02
N GLU A 49 0.55 8.61 8.80
CA GLU A 49 1.14 8.55 10.14
C GLU A 49 0.40 7.57 11.04
N ARG A 50 -0.93 7.58 10.96
CA ARG A 50 -1.74 6.63 11.72
C ARG A 50 -1.46 5.20 11.31
N LEU A 51 -1.38 4.95 10.01
CA LEU A 51 -1.07 3.61 9.50
C LEU A 51 0.31 3.15 9.98
N ARG A 52 1.30 4.03 9.92
CA ARG A 52 2.64 3.69 10.39
C ARG A 52 2.64 3.33 11.86
N TRP A 53 1.89 4.06 12.67
CA TRP A 53 1.77 3.79 14.10
C TRP A 53 1.12 2.43 14.36
N GLU A 54 0.05 2.13 13.63
CA GLU A 54 -0.62 0.84 13.77
C GLU A 54 0.25 -0.32 13.32
N LEU A 55 1.01 -0.14 12.23
CA LEU A 55 1.95 -1.15 11.77
C LEU A 55 3.03 -1.41 12.80
N GLU A 56 3.55 -0.35 13.41
CA GLU A 56 4.59 -0.48 14.44
C GLU A 56 4.10 -1.33 15.62
N LYS A 57 2.82 -1.25 15.94
CA LYS A 57 2.24 -2.04 17.03
C LYS A 57 2.08 -3.51 16.67
N GLU A 58 1.83 -3.80 15.39
CA GLU A 58 1.57 -5.17 14.94
C GLU A 58 2.82 -5.93 14.57
N LEU A 59 3.87 -5.23 14.14
CA LEU A 59 5.06 -5.88 13.61
C LEU A 59 6.07 -6.21 14.69
N ALA A 60 6.81 -7.28 14.46
CA ALA A 60 7.93 -7.68 15.30
C ALA A 60 9.24 -7.09 14.72
N PRO A 61 10.32 -7.07 15.51
CA PRO A 61 11.58 -6.50 15.03
C PRO A 61 12.15 -7.15 13.76
N GLU A 62 11.84 -8.42 13.54
CA GLU A 62 12.30 -9.13 12.35
C GLU A 62 11.46 -8.86 11.10
N ASP A 63 10.29 -8.25 11.27
CA ASP A 63 9.40 -7.96 10.16
C ASP A 63 9.85 -6.72 9.42
N ALA A 64 9.64 -6.70 8.11
CA ALA A 64 10.01 -5.58 7.27
C ALA A 64 8.81 -4.96 6.58
N VAL A 65 8.80 -3.65 6.45
CA VAL A 65 7.82 -2.94 5.66
C VAL A 65 8.51 -1.78 4.93
N MET A 66 8.10 -1.57 3.68
CA MET A 66 8.57 -0.44 2.89
C MET A 66 7.37 0.35 2.41
N ILE A 67 7.43 1.67 2.58
CA ILE A 67 6.38 2.57 2.12
C ILE A 67 7.00 3.53 1.13
N ALA A 68 6.52 3.51 -0.11
CA ALA A 68 7.03 4.37 -1.16
C ALA A 68 5.93 5.33 -1.62
N GLY A 69 6.21 6.63 -1.48
CA GLY A 69 5.30 7.65 -2.00
C GLY A 69 5.48 7.78 -3.50
N LEU A 70 4.38 7.92 -4.23
CA LEU A 70 4.39 8.01 -5.68
C LEU A 70 3.73 9.31 -6.13
N CYS A 71 4.41 10.06 -6.97
CA CYS A 71 3.79 11.16 -7.69
C CYS A 71 3.00 10.59 -8.87
N MET A 72 2.18 11.42 -9.51
CA MET A 72 1.36 10.96 -10.63
C MET A 72 2.19 10.42 -11.79
N GLY A 73 3.34 11.07 -12.06
CA GLY A 73 4.23 10.59 -13.11
C GLY A 73 4.84 9.23 -12.79
N CYS A 74 5.21 9.00 -11.53
CA CYS A 74 5.72 7.71 -11.09
C CYS A 74 4.63 6.65 -11.17
N LEU A 75 3.43 7.00 -10.76
CA LEU A 75 2.30 6.09 -10.79
C LEU A 75 1.98 5.63 -12.21
N ALA A 76 2.08 6.54 -13.18
CA ALA A 76 1.83 6.23 -14.58
C ALA A 76 2.87 5.26 -15.16
N ARG A 77 4.02 5.10 -14.51
CA ARG A 77 5.09 4.21 -14.96
C ARG A 77 5.12 2.89 -14.21
N VAL A 78 4.17 2.66 -13.32
CA VAL A 78 4.08 1.38 -12.61
C VAL A 78 3.70 0.28 -13.60
N VAL A 79 4.43 -0.81 -13.56
CA VAL A 79 4.16 -1.99 -14.39
C VAL A 79 3.84 -3.14 -13.47
N LEU A 80 2.69 -3.75 -13.67
CA LEU A 80 2.24 -4.87 -12.86
C LEU A 80 2.08 -6.10 -13.74
N ARG A 81 2.50 -7.24 -13.20
CA ARG A 81 2.26 -8.54 -13.82
C ARG A 81 1.33 -9.32 -12.91
N LYS A 82 0.22 -9.78 -13.46
CA LYS A 82 -0.81 -10.54 -12.74
C LYS A 82 -1.26 -9.84 -11.46
N PRO A 83 -1.80 -8.60 -11.57
CA PRO A 83 -2.28 -7.90 -10.39
C PRO A 83 -3.51 -8.60 -9.81
N ARG A 84 -3.67 -8.55 -8.49
CA ARG A 84 -4.85 -9.09 -7.83
C ARG A 84 -6.08 -8.24 -8.09
N VAL A 85 -5.88 -6.94 -8.25
CA VAL A 85 -6.95 -5.98 -8.38
C VAL A 85 -6.60 -5.08 -9.56
N GLU A 86 -7.58 -4.84 -10.42
CA GLU A 86 -7.41 -3.87 -11.48
C GLU A 86 -7.52 -2.47 -10.89
N TRP A 87 -6.61 -1.61 -11.28
CA TRP A 87 -6.67 -0.22 -10.89
C TRP A 87 -7.72 0.51 -11.69
N SER A 88 -8.59 1.24 -11.01
CA SER A 88 -9.58 2.06 -11.68
C SER A 88 -8.89 3.19 -12.43
N THR A 89 -9.22 3.34 -13.72
CA THR A 89 -8.69 4.42 -14.53
C THR A 89 -9.26 5.78 -14.14
N ALA A 90 -10.35 5.78 -13.39
CA ALA A 90 -10.93 7.04 -12.88
C ALA A 90 -10.09 7.65 -11.76
N GLU A 91 -9.33 6.82 -11.05
CA GLU A 91 -8.54 7.26 -9.89
C GLU A 91 -7.09 7.55 -10.22
N VAL A 92 -6.52 6.85 -11.20
CA VAL A 92 -5.10 6.93 -11.50
C VAL A 92 -4.87 7.05 -13.00
N PRO A 93 -3.74 7.65 -13.40
CA PRO A 93 -3.38 7.64 -14.81
C PRO A 93 -3.05 6.23 -15.28
N LYS A 94 -2.89 6.07 -16.57
CA LYS A 94 -2.58 4.77 -17.15
C LYS A 94 -1.33 4.17 -16.53
N PHE A 95 -1.37 2.88 -16.31
CA PHE A 95 -0.19 2.10 -15.97
C PHE A 95 -0.22 0.80 -16.79
N GLN A 96 0.94 0.17 -16.93
CA GLN A 96 1.06 -1.03 -17.74
C GLN A 96 0.88 -2.27 -16.91
N VAL A 97 0.15 -3.25 -17.47
CA VAL A 97 -0.01 -4.57 -16.89
C VAL A 97 0.65 -5.56 -17.81
N VAL A 98 1.53 -6.34 -17.25
CA VAL A 98 2.29 -7.34 -18.00
C VAL A 98 1.72 -8.73 -17.79
#